data_fa50e2b571049665306c8c13a64d2102
#
_entry.id   fa50e2b571049665306c8c13a64d2102
#
_cell.length_a   1.000
_cell.length_b   1.000
_cell.length_c   1.000
_cell.angle_alpha   90.00
_cell.angle_beta   90.00
_cell.angle_gamma   90.00
#
_symmetry.space_group_name_H-M   'P 1'
#
loop_
_entity.id
_entity.type
_entity.pdbx_description
1 polymer ?
#
loop_
_entity_poly.entity_id
_entity_poly.type
_entity_poly.pdbx_seq_one_letter_code
_entity_poly.pdbx_strand_id
1 'polypeptide(L)'
;MSLLVVDNPSDRPEWIAETIRLVAGVAAEGRRSLLHLVEETTDVDLLAGSPDDWGLGQIAVHLLVVDRGVSLIVLRLARGEDAGNTGQPRPAPSRVTREGIRTLAEKAATAAERLRTDFPPEPDDHRTAAHPFYGPMNCFGWLLTIPNHYNAHLSAYREGRPSPL
;
A
#
# COMPACT_ATOMS: atom_id res chain seq x y z
N MET A 1 -9.25 31.00 21.27
CA MET A 1 -8.22 29.96 21.60
C MET A 1 -8.90 28.63 21.41
N SER A 2 -8.75 28.04 20.20
CA SER A 2 -9.35 26.73 19.87
C SER A 2 -8.45 25.66 20.49
N LEU A 3 -8.97 24.94 21.47
CA LEU A 3 -8.34 23.74 22.00
C LEU A 3 -8.33 22.72 20.87
N LEU A 4 -7.12 22.39 20.37
CA LEU A 4 -6.92 21.20 19.56
C LEU A 4 -7.30 20.01 20.45
N VAL A 5 -8.50 19.48 20.22
CA VAL A 5 -8.86 18.16 20.76
C VAL A 5 -7.92 17.18 20.06
N VAL A 6 -6.95 16.69 20.78
CA VAL A 6 -6.12 15.56 20.32
C VAL A 6 -7.01 14.34 20.46
N ASP A 7 -7.60 13.90 19.34
CA ASP A 7 -8.40 12.68 19.29
C ASP A 7 -7.58 11.52 19.85
N ASN A 8 -8.04 10.96 20.96
CA ASN A 8 -7.39 9.82 21.58
C ASN A 8 -7.75 8.57 20.76
N PRO A 9 -6.75 7.81 20.25
CA PRO A 9 -7.02 6.55 19.52
C PRO A 9 -7.91 5.55 20.27
N SER A 10 -7.99 5.65 21.60
CA SER A 10 -8.87 4.81 22.41
C SER A 10 -10.38 5.13 22.27
N ASP A 11 -10.73 6.28 21.70
CA ASP A 11 -12.13 6.69 21.51
C ASP A 11 -12.70 6.22 20.16
N ARG A 12 -11.88 5.54 19.36
CA ARG A 12 -12.28 5.00 18.06
C ARG A 12 -13.26 3.85 18.23
N PRO A 13 -14.38 3.83 17.46
CA PRO A 13 -15.28 2.68 17.44
C PRO A 13 -14.56 1.36 17.20
N GLU A 14 -14.89 0.33 17.96
CA GLU A 14 -14.20 -0.97 17.93
C GLU A 14 -14.15 -1.59 16.53
N TRP A 15 -15.23 -1.47 15.75
CA TRP A 15 -15.30 -2.00 14.38
C TRP A 15 -14.30 -1.34 13.44
N ILE A 16 -14.01 -0.02 13.60
CA ILE A 16 -13.00 0.69 12.80
C ILE A 16 -11.60 0.17 13.15
N ALA A 17 -11.31 0.10 14.46
CA ALA A 17 -10.01 -0.40 14.93
C ALA A 17 -9.76 -1.83 14.44
N GLU A 18 -10.77 -2.70 14.53
CA GLU A 18 -10.70 -4.08 14.07
C GLU A 18 -10.54 -4.18 12.56
N THR A 19 -11.29 -3.40 11.77
CA THR A 19 -11.15 -3.35 10.32
C THR A 19 -9.73 -2.97 9.89
N ILE A 20 -9.19 -1.90 10.48
CA ILE A 20 -7.82 -1.46 10.20
C ILE A 20 -6.82 -2.56 10.59
N ARG A 21 -6.99 -3.17 11.77
CA ARG A 21 -6.12 -4.25 12.25
C ARG A 21 -6.11 -5.43 11.30
N LEU A 22 -7.26 -5.89 10.85
CA LEU A 22 -7.40 -7.02 9.93
C LEU A 22 -6.79 -6.71 8.57
N VAL A 23 -7.14 -5.58 7.96
CA VAL A 23 -6.64 -5.21 6.63
C VAL A 23 -5.12 -4.96 6.67
N ALA A 24 -4.61 -4.25 7.67
CA ALA A 24 -3.18 -4.04 7.85
C ALA A 24 -2.43 -5.36 8.09
N GLY A 25 -3.06 -6.33 8.78
CA GLY A 25 -2.53 -7.67 8.99
C GLY A 25 -2.36 -8.44 7.68
N VAL A 26 -3.39 -8.44 6.82
CA VAL A 26 -3.33 -9.09 5.49
C VAL A 26 -2.30 -8.41 4.58
N ALA A 27 -2.24 -7.08 4.60
CA ALA A 27 -1.24 -6.34 3.84
C ALA A 27 0.21 -6.65 4.32
N ALA A 28 0.41 -6.77 5.63
CA ALA A 28 1.71 -7.16 6.20
C ALA A 28 2.12 -8.58 5.78
N GLU A 29 1.17 -9.51 5.67
CA GLU A 29 1.42 -10.85 5.14
C GLU A 29 1.85 -10.80 3.68
N GLY A 30 1.14 -10.03 2.84
CA GLY A 30 1.51 -9.81 1.44
C GLY A 30 2.93 -9.24 1.32
N ARG A 31 3.29 -8.27 2.16
CA ARG A 31 4.63 -7.68 2.20
C ARG A 31 5.69 -8.70 2.60
N ARG A 32 5.44 -9.53 3.62
CA ARG A 32 6.35 -10.61 4.02
C ARG A 32 6.55 -11.62 2.90
N SER A 33 5.47 -12.05 2.23
CA SER A 33 5.54 -12.96 1.09
C SER A 33 6.36 -12.39 -0.06
N LEU A 34 6.19 -11.11 -0.37
CA LEU A 34 6.98 -10.40 -1.38
C LEU A 34 8.47 -10.39 -1.01
N LEU A 35 8.81 -10.00 0.23
CA LEU A 35 10.19 -9.92 0.68
C LEU A 35 10.87 -11.28 0.69
N HIS A 36 10.15 -12.34 1.04
CA HIS A 36 10.65 -13.70 0.97
C HIS A 36 11.03 -14.09 -0.46
N LEU A 37 10.16 -13.84 -1.45
CA LEU A 37 10.48 -14.06 -2.86
C LEU A 37 11.70 -13.25 -3.32
N VAL A 38 11.81 -11.99 -2.90
CA VAL A 38 12.96 -11.14 -3.21
C VAL A 38 14.26 -11.73 -2.64
N GLU A 39 14.25 -12.23 -1.40
CA GLU A 39 15.44 -12.81 -0.77
C GLU A 39 15.87 -14.15 -1.42
N GLU A 40 14.95 -14.94 -1.92
CA GLU A 40 15.23 -16.20 -2.61
C GLU A 40 15.69 -16.02 -4.07
N THR A 41 15.50 -14.84 -4.64
CA THR A 41 15.83 -14.55 -6.04
C THR A 41 17.26 -14.05 -6.17
N THR A 42 17.98 -14.47 -7.23
CA THR A 42 19.32 -13.94 -7.52
C THR A 42 19.27 -12.46 -7.92
N ASP A 43 20.38 -11.73 -7.78
CA ASP A 43 20.42 -10.32 -8.19
C ASP A 43 20.21 -10.16 -9.71
N VAL A 44 20.66 -11.13 -10.50
CA VAL A 44 20.46 -11.14 -11.95
C VAL A 44 18.98 -11.26 -12.29
N ASP A 45 18.27 -12.21 -11.66
CA ASP A 45 16.84 -12.44 -11.90
C ASP A 45 15.98 -11.30 -11.31
N LEU A 46 16.43 -10.70 -10.21
CA LEU A 46 15.76 -9.56 -9.61
C LEU A 46 15.76 -8.33 -10.54
N LEU A 47 16.81 -8.17 -11.33
CA LEU A 47 16.95 -7.10 -12.33
C LEU A 47 16.30 -7.45 -13.69
N ALA A 48 15.84 -8.69 -13.85
CA ALA A 48 15.16 -9.10 -15.06
C ALA A 48 13.83 -8.37 -15.23
N GLY A 49 13.42 -8.18 -16.48
CA GLY A 49 12.15 -7.53 -16.82
C GLY A 49 12.34 -6.39 -17.82
N SER A 50 11.23 -5.83 -18.25
CA SER A 50 11.15 -4.73 -19.22
C SER A 50 10.06 -3.72 -18.80
N PRO A 51 9.92 -2.59 -19.50
CA PRO A 51 8.81 -1.66 -19.24
C PRO A 51 7.42 -2.27 -19.42
N ASP A 52 7.28 -3.28 -20.28
CA ASP A 52 6.00 -3.90 -20.65
C ASP A 52 5.81 -5.31 -20.04
N ASP A 53 6.89 -5.92 -19.54
CA ASP A 53 6.87 -7.23 -18.89
C ASP A 53 7.71 -7.18 -17.61
N TRP A 54 7.05 -6.95 -16.49
CA TRP A 54 7.72 -6.68 -15.21
C TRP A 54 8.27 -7.94 -14.55
N GLY A 55 9.56 -7.90 -14.27
CA GLY A 55 10.19 -8.88 -13.38
C GLY A 55 9.88 -8.61 -11.89
N LEU A 56 10.30 -9.55 -11.04
CA LEU A 56 10.03 -9.51 -9.60
C LEU A 56 10.49 -8.21 -8.93
N GLY A 57 11.64 -7.68 -9.31
CA GLY A 57 12.16 -6.44 -8.73
C GLY A 57 11.30 -5.22 -9.04
N GLN A 58 10.77 -5.12 -10.27
CA GLN A 58 9.83 -4.05 -10.64
C GLN A 58 8.50 -4.19 -9.88
N ILE A 59 7.97 -5.41 -9.79
CA ILE A 59 6.78 -5.73 -9.01
C ILE A 59 6.98 -5.33 -7.54
N ALA A 60 8.13 -5.67 -6.97
CA ALA A 60 8.45 -5.34 -5.58
C ALA A 60 8.48 -3.83 -5.32
N VAL A 61 9.19 -3.07 -6.16
CA VAL A 61 9.24 -1.61 -6.05
C VAL A 61 7.84 -1.01 -6.21
N HIS A 62 7.07 -1.47 -7.21
CA HIS A 62 5.71 -0.99 -7.46
C HIS A 62 4.81 -1.22 -6.24
N LEU A 63 4.73 -2.46 -5.76
CA LEU A 63 3.87 -2.83 -4.63
C LEU A 63 4.19 -2.02 -3.37
N LEU A 64 5.47 -1.86 -3.04
CA LEU A 64 5.88 -1.14 -1.82
C LEU A 64 5.65 0.37 -1.91
N VAL A 65 5.85 0.96 -3.08
CA VAL A 65 5.55 2.39 -3.31
C VAL A 65 4.04 2.62 -3.25
N VAL A 66 3.24 1.75 -3.86
CA VAL A 66 1.78 1.84 -3.84
C VAL A 66 1.23 1.61 -2.43
N ASP A 67 1.69 0.59 -1.70
CA ASP A 67 1.30 0.34 -0.30
C ASP A 67 1.48 1.59 0.56
N ARG A 68 2.67 2.19 0.51
CA ARG A 68 2.96 3.44 1.22
C ARG A 68 2.05 4.58 0.76
N GLY A 69 1.89 4.75 -0.56
CA GLY A 69 1.08 5.83 -1.15
C GLY A 69 -0.40 5.72 -0.76
N VAL A 70 -0.97 4.52 -0.88
CA VAL A 70 -2.36 4.25 -0.51
C VAL A 70 -2.59 4.45 0.99
N SER A 71 -1.67 4.00 1.84
CA SER A 71 -1.76 4.26 3.29
C SER A 71 -1.88 5.76 3.62
N LEU A 72 -1.14 6.62 2.90
CA LEU A 72 -1.23 8.08 3.05
C LEU A 72 -2.54 8.65 2.50
N ILE A 73 -3.01 8.16 1.35
CA ILE A 73 -4.31 8.54 0.76
C ILE A 73 -5.43 8.22 1.75
N VAL A 74 -5.44 7.03 2.32
CA VAL A 74 -6.43 6.59 3.32
C VAL A 74 -6.48 7.55 4.50
N LEU A 75 -5.34 7.90 5.09
CA LEU A 75 -5.28 8.83 6.23
C LEU A 75 -5.78 10.23 5.87
N ARG A 76 -5.43 10.75 4.69
CA ARG A 76 -5.89 12.06 4.23
C ARG A 76 -7.40 12.08 4.02
N LEU A 77 -7.93 11.10 3.28
CA LEU A 77 -9.37 10.99 3.06
C LEU A 77 -10.13 10.86 4.38
N ALA A 78 -9.67 10.01 5.30
CA ALA A 78 -10.29 9.84 6.60
C ALA A 78 -10.34 11.13 7.43
N ARG A 79 -9.42 12.07 7.19
CA ARG A 79 -9.39 13.39 7.82
C ARG A 79 -10.14 14.47 7.05
N GLY A 80 -10.84 14.13 5.96
CA GLY A 80 -11.49 15.08 5.08
C GLY A 80 -10.54 15.92 4.23
N GLU A 81 -9.26 15.48 4.10
CA GLU A 81 -8.24 16.17 3.31
C GLU A 81 -8.24 15.70 1.85
N ASP A 82 -7.56 16.45 0.97
CA ASP A 82 -7.32 16.04 -0.40
C ASP A 82 -6.38 14.82 -0.44
N ALA A 83 -6.71 13.83 -1.26
CA ALA A 83 -5.93 12.60 -1.37
C ALA A 83 -4.49 12.82 -1.89
N GLY A 84 -4.28 13.87 -2.65
CA GLY A 84 -3.04 14.14 -3.35
C GLY A 84 -2.88 13.26 -4.60
N ASN A 85 -1.65 12.84 -4.89
CA ASN A 85 -1.36 12.03 -6.07
C ASN A 85 -1.85 10.59 -5.89
N THR A 86 -2.76 10.14 -6.75
CA THR A 86 -3.30 8.78 -6.79
C THR A 86 -2.69 7.92 -7.91
N GLY A 87 -1.69 8.44 -8.62
CA GLY A 87 -1.01 7.73 -9.70
C GLY A 87 -0.21 6.54 -9.21
N GLN A 88 -0.10 5.52 -10.06
CA GLN A 88 0.69 4.33 -9.78
C GLN A 88 2.04 4.37 -10.52
N PRO A 89 3.16 4.16 -9.82
CA PRO A 89 4.48 4.22 -10.44
C PRO A 89 4.72 3.01 -11.34
N ARG A 90 5.42 3.25 -12.44
CA ARG A 90 5.98 2.20 -13.31
C ARG A 90 7.50 2.20 -13.15
N PRO A 91 8.06 1.33 -12.31
CA PRO A 91 9.49 1.32 -12.03
C PRO A 91 10.29 0.78 -13.22
N ALA A 92 11.39 1.46 -13.57
CA ALA A 92 12.34 0.95 -14.55
C ALA A 92 13.24 -0.14 -13.92
N PRO A 93 13.58 -1.22 -14.66
CA PRO A 93 14.46 -2.28 -14.15
C PRO A 93 15.79 -1.75 -13.62
N SER A 94 16.38 -0.77 -14.30
CA SER A 94 17.67 -0.15 -13.91
C SER A 94 17.64 0.60 -12.56
N ARG A 95 16.48 0.80 -11.98
CA ARG A 95 16.31 1.45 -10.66
C ARG A 95 16.00 0.46 -9.53
N VAL A 96 15.97 -0.82 -9.84
CA VAL A 96 15.75 -1.88 -8.86
C VAL A 96 17.06 -2.24 -8.18
N THR A 97 17.07 -2.23 -6.85
CA THR A 97 18.15 -2.79 -6.03
C THR A 97 17.55 -3.47 -4.81
N ARG A 98 18.17 -4.54 -4.34
CA ARG A 98 17.73 -5.26 -3.13
C ARG A 98 17.66 -4.34 -1.91
N GLU A 99 18.67 -3.50 -1.71
CA GLU A 99 18.69 -2.51 -0.63
C GLU A 99 17.58 -1.47 -0.77
N GLY A 100 17.32 -0.99 -1.99
CA GLY A 100 16.22 -0.07 -2.28
C GLY A 100 14.86 -0.70 -1.95
N ILE A 101 14.66 -1.98 -2.27
CA ILE A 101 13.44 -2.73 -1.92
C ILE A 101 13.28 -2.83 -0.41
N ARG A 102 14.34 -3.17 0.35
CA ARG A 102 14.30 -3.21 1.82
C ARG A 102 13.92 -1.86 2.42
N THR A 103 14.55 -0.79 1.95
CA THR A 103 14.23 0.58 2.38
C THR A 103 12.77 0.96 2.09
N LEU A 104 12.24 0.58 0.92
CA LEU A 104 10.84 0.82 0.58
C LEU A 104 9.91 0.01 1.47
N ALA A 105 10.27 -1.24 1.80
CA ALA A 105 9.49 -2.08 2.70
C ALA A 105 9.37 -1.48 4.11
N GLU A 106 10.45 -0.92 4.65
CA GLU A 106 10.44 -0.20 5.93
C GLU A 106 9.53 1.03 5.89
N LYS A 107 9.59 1.81 4.80
CA LYS A 107 8.72 2.97 4.60
C LYS A 107 7.25 2.58 4.46
N ALA A 108 6.95 1.49 3.78
CA ALA A 108 5.59 0.96 3.67
C ALA A 108 5.08 0.44 5.03
N ALA A 109 5.91 -0.28 5.79
CA ALA A 109 5.58 -0.73 7.13
C ALA A 109 5.30 0.43 8.09
N THR A 110 6.11 1.49 8.03
CA THR A 110 5.90 2.72 8.82
C THR A 110 4.58 3.40 8.45
N ALA A 111 4.24 3.49 7.17
CA ALA A 111 2.97 4.07 6.72
C ALA A 111 1.77 3.23 7.17
N ALA A 112 1.88 1.90 7.11
CA ALA A 112 0.85 0.98 7.62
C ALA A 112 0.65 1.08 9.14
N GLU A 113 1.74 1.29 9.91
CA GLU A 113 1.62 1.52 11.36
C GLU A 113 0.87 2.83 11.64
N ARG A 114 1.12 3.88 10.85
CA ARG A 114 0.37 5.13 10.98
C ARG A 114 -1.13 4.97 10.69
N LEU A 115 -1.55 4.03 9.85
CA LEU A 115 -2.97 3.69 9.73
C LEU A 115 -3.56 3.22 11.06
N ARG A 116 -2.79 2.47 11.84
CA ARG A 116 -3.24 1.96 13.15
C ARG A 116 -3.28 3.05 14.22
N THR A 117 -2.30 3.96 14.22
CA THR A 117 -2.14 4.99 15.26
C THR A 117 -2.88 6.29 14.95
N ASP A 118 -2.87 6.73 13.69
CA ASP A 118 -3.27 8.07 13.29
C ASP A 118 -4.64 8.13 12.59
N PHE A 119 -5.30 6.98 12.34
CA PHE A 119 -6.62 6.97 11.72
C PHE A 119 -7.63 7.59 12.69
N PRO A 120 -8.45 8.58 12.25
CA PRO A 120 -9.33 9.28 13.16
C PRO A 120 -10.45 8.38 13.72
N PRO A 121 -10.96 8.66 14.94
CA PRO A 121 -12.09 7.94 15.53
C PRO A 121 -13.39 8.16 14.74
N GLU A 122 -13.57 9.34 14.16
CA GLU A 122 -14.68 9.71 13.29
C GLU A 122 -14.15 10.07 11.91
N PRO A 123 -13.95 9.07 11.03
CA PRO A 123 -13.41 9.33 9.70
C PRO A 123 -14.45 9.96 8.78
N ASP A 124 -14.00 10.82 7.89
CA ASP A 124 -14.82 11.28 6.76
C ASP A 124 -14.96 10.13 5.74
N ASP A 125 -16.13 9.51 5.70
CA ASP A 125 -16.47 8.43 4.78
C ASP A 125 -17.16 8.91 3.49
N HIS A 126 -17.45 10.21 3.39
CA HIS A 126 -18.06 10.84 2.22
C HIS A 126 -17.03 11.33 1.21
N ARG A 127 -15.86 11.76 1.71
CA ARG A 127 -14.80 12.24 0.82
C ARG A 127 -14.22 11.11 -0.01
N THR A 128 -14.12 11.33 -1.32
CA THR A 128 -13.62 10.32 -2.26
C THR A 128 -12.45 10.83 -3.08
N ALA A 129 -11.63 9.90 -3.56
CA ALA A 129 -10.62 10.14 -4.58
C ALA A 129 -10.72 9.07 -5.67
N ALA A 130 -10.41 9.45 -6.92
CA ALA A 130 -10.48 8.55 -8.05
C ALA A 130 -9.34 7.52 -7.99
N HIS A 131 -9.69 6.23 -7.95
CA HIS A 131 -8.75 5.14 -8.16
C HIS A 131 -8.66 4.85 -9.67
N PRO A 132 -7.46 4.55 -10.23
CA PRO A 132 -7.29 4.33 -11.66
C PRO A 132 -8.19 3.26 -12.27
N PHE A 133 -8.57 2.22 -11.49
CA PHE A 133 -9.38 1.08 -11.97
C PHE A 133 -10.79 1.05 -11.41
N TYR A 134 -11.00 1.52 -10.16
CA TYR A 134 -12.28 1.35 -9.46
C TYR A 134 -13.13 2.62 -9.41
N GLY A 135 -12.61 3.75 -9.93
CA GLY A 135 -13.30 5.03 -9.86
C GLY A 135 -13.26 5.66 -8.46
N PRO A 136 -14.22 6.53 -8.11
CA PRO A 136 -14.22 7.23 -6.82
C PRO A 136 -14.40 6.27 -5.65
N MET A 137 -13.51 6.33 -4.67
CA MET A 137 -13.56 5.56 -3.43
C MET A 137 -13.25 6.43 -2.22
N ASN A 138 -13.90 6.17 -1.09
CA ASN A 138 -13.60 6.78 0.19
C ASN A 138 -12.39 6.09 0.88
N CYS A 139 -12.07 6.55 2.10
CA CYS A 139 -10.93 6.02 2.85
C CYS A 139 -10.98 4.49 3.06
N PHE A 140 -12.16 3.92 3.30
CA PHE A 140 -12.31 2.46 3.47
C PHE A 140 -12.15 1.70 2.16
N GLY A 141 -12.70 2.21 1.05
CA GLY A 141 -12.48 1.64 -0.27
C GLY A 141 -11.00 1.59 -0.64
N TRP A 142 -10.29 2.70 -0.45
CA TRP A 142 -8.85 2.77 -0.66
C TRP A 142 -8.07 1.81 0.24
N LEU A 143 -8.44 1.69 1.53
CA LEU A 143 -7.80 0.79 2.47
C LEU A 143 -7.82 -0.67 1.98
N LEU A 144 -8.96 -1.12 1.45
CA LEU A 144 -9.13 -2.49 0.94
C LEU A 144 -8.29 -2.77 -0.32
N THR A 145 -7.84 -1.75 -1.03
CA THR A 145 -7.00 -1.97 -2.22
C THR A 145 -5.60 -2.48 -1.88
N ILE A 146 -5.07 -2.20 -0.69
CA ILE A 146 -3.69 -2.58 -0.30
C ILE A 146 -3.51 -4.11 -0.35
N PRO A 147 -4.26 -4.93 0.42
CA PRO A 147 -4.10 -6.38 0.37
C PRO A 147 -4.48 -6.98 -0.99
N ASN A 148 -5.49 -6.42 -1.66
CA ASN A 148 -5.89 -6.85 -3.00
C ASN A 148 -4.77 -6.68 -4.02
N HIS A 149 -4.04 -5.59 -3.94
CA HIS A 149 -2.92 -5.28 -4.83
C HIS A 149 -1.78 -6.28 -4.67
N TYR A 150 -1.38 -6.59 -3.43
CA TYR A 150 -0.41 -7.65 -3.17
C TYR A 150 -0.87 -8.98 -3.74
N ASN A 151 -2.10 -9.38 -3.46
CA ASN A 151 -2.62 -10.66 -3.92
C ASN A 151 -2.63 -10.76 -5.45
N ALA A 152 -3.09 -9.72 -6.15
CA ALA A 152 -3.18 -9.71 -7.62
C ALA A 152 -1.79 -9.90 -8.27
N HIS A 153 -0.79 -9.11 -7.84
CA HIS A 153 0.55 -9.17 -8.43
C HIS A 153 1.30 -10.45 -8.06
N LEU A 154 1.25 -10.88 -6.79
CA LEU A 154 1.96 -12.08 -6.35
C LEU A 154 1.35 -13.36 -6.92
N SER A 155 0.04 -13.43 -7.09
CA SER A 155 -0.62 -14.56 -7.77
C SER A 155 -0.23 -14.60 -9.25
N ALA A 156 -0.29 -13.47 -9.96
CA ALA A 156 0.11 -13.39 -11.35
C ALA A 156 1.58 -13.83 -11.54
N TYR A 157 2.49 -13.33 -10.69
CA TYR A 157 3.90 -13.71 -10.75
C TYR A 157 4.12 -15.22 -10.53
N ARG A 158 3.48 -15.81 -9.51
CA ARG A 158 3.59 -17.26 -9.22
C ARG A 158 3.05 -18.15 -10.32
N GLU A 159 2.05 -17.68 -11.05
CA GLU A 159 1.41 -18.37 -12.16
C GLU A 159 2.10 -18.08 -13.52
N GLY A 160 3.18 -17.31 -13.54
CA GLY A 160 3.88 -16.92 -14.76
C GLY A 160 3.02 -16.07 -15.72
N ARG A 161 2.01 -15.35 -15.18
CA ARG A 161 1.16 -14.44 -15.95
C ARG A 161 1.72 -13.02 -15.90
N PRO A 162 1.47 -12.19 -16.94
CA PRO A 162 1.82 -10.78 -16.91
C PRO A 162 1.26 -10.10 -15.65
N SER A 163 2.04 -9.16 -15.11
CA SER A 163 1.63 -8.39 -13.94
C SER A 163 0.42 -7.52 -14.31
N PRO A 164 -0.65 -7.50 -13.51
CA PRO A 164 -1.77 -6.60 -13.75
C PRO A 164 -1.26 -5.15 -13.65
N LEU A 165 -1.54 -4.36 -14.68
CA LEU A 165 -1.14 -2.94 -14.80
C LEU A 165 -2.28 -2.02 -14.44
#